data_000ce066035dd9e450a12ef1fea025fe
#
_entry.id   000ce066035dd9e450a12ef1fea025fe
#
_cell.length_a   1.000
_cell.length_b   1.000
_cell.length_c   1.000
_cell.angle_alpha   90.00
_cell.angle_beta   90.00
_cell.angle_gamma   90.00
#
_symmetry.space_group_name_H-M   'P 1'
#
loop_
_entity.id
_entity.type
_entity.pdbx_description
1 polymer ?
#
loop_
_entity_poly.entity_id
_entity_poly.type
_entity_poly.pdbx_seq_one_letter_code
_entity_poly.pdbx_strand_id
1 'polypeptide(L)'
;MGCNILMGTDSSAIGKELCSNDVVRKIHLTGSTEVGRILMRQCSDQIKKVSLELGGNAPFIVFDDADIDEAVAGAMISNYINADQTCVCANRMYVQENIYEEFSKKLAEATRAMKVGNGFDDGVTTGPLIDQQALEKVEEHIEDAVSKGASILS
;
A
#
# COMPACT_ATOMS: atom_id res chain seq x y z
N MET A 1 17.55 -23.21 -18.96
CA MET A 1 16.52 -22.35 -18.35
C MET A 1 16.81 -20.91 -18.77
N GLY A 2 15.81 -20.18 -19.28
CA GLY A 2 15.95 -18.77 -19.66
C GLY A 2 15.00 -17.92 -18.83
N CYS A 3 15.39 -16.67 -18.56
CA CYS A 3 14.52 -15.63 -18.04
C CYS A 3 14.20 -14.68 -19.19
N ASN A 4 12.92 -14.38 -19.40
CA ASN A 4 12.48 -13.43 -20.41
C ASN A 4 11.76 -12.29 -19.73
N ILE A 5 12.08 -11.07 -20.14
CA ILE A 5 11.43 -9.86 -19.63
C ILE A 5 10.55 -9.30 -20.76
N LEU A 6 9.25 -9.17 -20.47
CA LEU A 6 8.29 -8.56 -21.38
C LEU A 6 7.83 -7.22 -20.78
N MET A 7 8.10 -6.13 -21.49
CA MET A 7 7.70 -4.79 -21.12
C MET A 7 6.56 -4.33 -22.02
N GLY A 8 5.54 -3.69 -21.43
CA GLY A 8 4.41 -3.18 -22.19
C GLY A 8 3.45 -2.35 -21.34
N THR A 9 2.70 -1.49 -21.98
CA THR A 9 1.68 -0.63 -21.34
C THR A 9 0.27 -1.25 -21.38
N ASP A 10 0.05 -2.25 -22.25
CA ASP A 10 -1.20 -3.01 -22.27
C ASP A 10 -1.11 -4.25 -21.38
N SER A 11 -1.24 -4.01 -20.07
CA SER A 11 -1.22 -5.09 -19.07
C SER A 11 -2.36 -6.10 -19.25
N SER A 12 -3.50 -5.66 -19.79
CA SER A 12 -4.66 -6.53 -20.02
C SER A 12 -4.40 -7.56 -21.11
N ALA A 13 -3.84 -7.15 -22.25
CA ALA A 13 -3.47 -8.04 -23.34
C ALA A 13 -2.39 -9.05 -22.90
N ILE A 14 -1.36 -8.55 -22.19
CA ILE A 14 -0.28 -9.41 -21.67
C ILE A 14 -0.85 -10.44 -20.68
N GLY A 15 -1.67 -10.01 -19.72
CA GLY A 15 -2.29 -10.89 -18.73
C GLY A 15 -3.15 -11.96 -19.38
N LYS A 16 -3.97 -11.57 -20.38
CA LYS A 16 -4.84 -12.50 -21.12
C LYS A 16 -4.01 -13.56 -21.86
N GLU A 17 -2.97 -13.14 -22.59
CA GLU A 17 -2.09 -14.08 -23.30
C GLU A 17 -1.45 -15.07 -22.34
N LEU A 18 -0.86 -14.60 -21.25
CA LEU A 18 -0.21 -15.48 -20.26
C LEU A 18 -1.22 -16.45 -19.61
N CYS A 19 -2.46 -16.03 -19.38
CA CYS A 19 -3.48 -16.88 -18.78
C CYS A 19 -4.05 -17.92 -19.78
N SER A 20 -4.13 -17.60 -21.06
CA SER A 20 -4.72 -18.49 -22.08
C SER A 20 -3.72 -19.39 -22.77
N ASN A 21 -2.43 -19.06 -22.78
CA ASN A 21 -1.41 -19.80 -23.50
C ASN A 21 -1.06 -21.13 -22.83
N ASP A 22 -1.15 -22.24 -23.57
CA ASP A 22 -0.95 -23.60 -23.06
C ASP A 22 0.47 -23.89 -22.55
N VAL A 23 1.46 -23.15 -22.99
CA VAL A 23 2.85 -23.30 -22.55
C VAL A 23 3.04 -22.78 -21.12
N VAL A 24 2.27 -21.76 -20.72
CA VAL A 24 2.31 -21.17 -19.38
C VAL A 24 1.56 -22.05 -18.39
N ARG A 25 2.24 -22.54 -17.37
CA ARG A 25 1.68 -23.48 -16.38
C ARG A 25 1.35 -22.85 -15.06
N LYS A 26 1.92 -21.69 -14.75
CA LYS A 26 1.70 -20.97 -13.50
C LYS A 26 1.73 -19.48 -13.74
N ILE A 27 0.79 -18.77 -13.10
CA ILE A 27 0.76 -17.32 -13.00
C ILE A 27 1.13 -16.92 -11.57
N HIS A 28 1.96 -15.90 -11.42
CA HIS A 28 2.17 -15.19 -10.18
C HIS A 28 1.88 -13.71 -10.41
N LEU A 29 1.12 -13.10 -9.50
CA LEU A 29 0.79 -11.68 -9.52
C LEU A 29 1.09 -11.06 -8.17
N THR A 30 1.74 -9.90 -8.18
CA THR A 30 1.65 -8.91 -7.11
C THR A 30 0.86 -7.72 -7.66
N GLY A 31 -0.27 -7.38 -7.04
CA GLY A 31 -1.14 -6.31 -7.55
C GLY A 31 -2.47 -6.21 -6.79
N SER A 32 -3.47 -5.58 -7.43
CA SER A 32 -4.77 -5.39 -6.79
C SER A 32 -5.58 -6.71 -6.68
N THR A 33 -6.44 -6.77 -5.68
CA THR A 33 -7.37 -7.89 -5.49
C THR A 33 -8.30 -8.04 -6.69
N GLU A 34 -8.68 -6.94 -7.33
CA GLU A 34 -9.52 -6.95 -8.54
C GLU A 34 -8.82 -7.66 -9.71
N VAL A 35 -7.58 -7.26 -9.99
CA VAL A 35 -6.78 -7.91 -11.05
C VAL A 35 -6.53 -9.38 -10.71
N GLY A 36 -6.26 -9.72 -9.46
CA GLY A 36 -6.12 -11.10 -9.01
C GLY A 36 -7.34 -11.95 -9.33
N ARG A 37 -8.55 -11.44 -9.08
CA ARG A 37 -9.81 -12.12 -9.43
C ARG A 37 -9.96 -12.33 -10.94
N ILE A 38 -9.57 -11.33 -11.75
CA ILE A 38 -9.61 -11.43 -13.22
C ILE A 38 -8.69 -12.55 -13.69
N LEU A 39 -7.42 -12.54 -13.26
CA LEU A 39 -6.44 -13.54 -13.66
C LEU A 39 -6.83 -14.95 -13.20
N MET A 40 -7.37 -15.07 -11.99
CA MET A 40 -7.84 -16.36 -11.47
C MET A 40 -8.96 -16.95 -12.34
N ARG A 41 -9.91 -16.12 -12.77
CA ARG A 41 -10.98 -16.55 -13.70
C ARG A 41 -10.39 -16.97 -15.05
N GLN A 42 -9.46 -16.20 -15.61
CA GLN A 42 -8.84 -16.52 -16.90
C GLN A 42 -7.98 -17.80 -16.85
N CYS A 43 -7.40 -18.12 -15.69
CA CYS A 43 -6.61 -19.32 -15.48
C CYS A 43 -7.45 -20.58 -15.27
N SER A 44 -8.72 -20.44 -14.93
CA SER A 44 -9.57 -21.59 -14.57
C SER A 44 -9.82 -22.56 -15.71
N ASP A 45 -9.91 -22.09 -16.96
CA ASP A 45 -10.16 -22.93 -18.13
C ASP A 45 -9.08 -23.99 -18.36
N GLN A 46 -7.84 -23.68 -17.98
CA GLN A 46 -6.70 -24.58 -18.10
C GLN A 46 -6.19 -25.11 -16.76
N ILE A 47 -6.88 -24.80 -15.67
CA ILE A 47 -6.52 -25.22 -14.30
C ILE A 47 -5.05 -24.87 -13.98
N LYS A 48 -4.61 -23.65 -14.35
CA LYS A 48 -3.25 -23.20 -14.09
C LYS A 48 -3.03 -22.98 -12.59
N LYS A 49 -1.80 -23.20 -12.14
CA LYS A 49 -1.40 -22.80 -10.79
C LYS A 49 -1.38 -21.28 -10.70
N VAL A 50 -1.93 -20.74 -9.62
CA VAL A 50 -1.97 -19.30 -9.37
C VAL A 50 -1.38 -19.01 -7.99
N SER A 51 -0.50 -18.00 -7.91
CA SER A 51 -0.02 -17.42 -6.65
C SER A 51 -0.30 -15.92 -6.70
N LEU A 52 -0.99 -15.40 -5.69
CA LEU A 52 -1.46 -14.02 -5.66
C LEU A 52 -0.98 -13.32 -4.40
N GLU A 53 -0.25 -12.23 -4.58
CA GLU A 53 0.13 -11.27 -3.55
C GLU A 53 -0.71 -10.01 -3.78
N LEU A 54 -1.68 -9.78 -2.91
CA LEU A 54 -2.73 -8.80 -3.13
C LEU A 54 -2.67 -7.67 -2.10
N GLY A 55 -3.50 -6.64 -2.30
CA GLY A 55 -3.61 -5.52 -1.38
C GLY A 55 -4.12 -5.95 0.01
N GLY A 56 -3.82 -5.13 0.99
CA GLY A 56 -4.24 -5.30 2.36
C GLY A 56 -4.76 -3.99 2.97
N ASN A 57 -5.22 -4.08 4.21
CA ASN A 57 -5.67 -2.95 5.01
C ASN A 57 -5.44 -3.31 6.49
N ALA A 58 -4.17 -3.43 6.88
CA ALA A 58 -3.78 -3.92 8.19
C ALA A 58 -4.11 -2.91 9.30
N PRO A 59 -4.55 -3.36 10.49
CA PRO A 59 -4.65 -2.52 11.67
C PRO A 59 -3.29 -2.42 12.38
N PHE A 60 -3.02 -1.25 12.95
CA PHE A 60 -1.97 -1.01 13.93
C PHE A 60 -2.63 -0.67 15.26
N ILE A 61 -2.36 -1.46 16.30
CA ILE A 61 -3.06 -1.35 17.58
C ILE A 61 -2.06 -0.95 18.66
N VAL A 62 -2.37 0.12 19.40
CA VAL A 62 -1.55 0.64 20.50
C VAL A 62 -2.35 0.57 21.81
N PHE A 63 -1.89 -0.27 22.72
CA PHE A 63 -2.44 -0.38 24.07
C PHE A 63 -1.79 0.63 25.01
N ASP A 64 -2.44 0.92 26.13
CA ASP A 64 -2.04 1.98 27.06
C ASP A 64 -0.79 1.66 27.90
N ASP A 65 -0.34 0.42 27.88
CA ASP A 65 0.93 -0.02 28.47
C ASP A 65 2.13 0.02 27.49
N ALA A 66 1.91 0.48 26.25
CA ALA A 66 2.96 0.60 25.24
C ALA A 66 3.90 1.78 25.52
N ASP A 67 5.18 1.62 25.17
CA ASP A 67 6.09 2.77 25.03
C ASP A 67 5.64 3.58 23.80
N ILE A 68 5.21 4.83 24.04
CA ILE A 68 4.62 5.68 22.99
C ILE A 68 5.64 6.06 21.93
N ASP A 69 6.91 6.30 22.30
CA ASP A 69 7.94 6.67 21.34
C ASP A 69 8.29 5.52 20.41
N GLU A 70 8.39 4.31 20.95
CA GLU A 70 8.56 3.09 20.15
C GLU A 70 7.33 2.79 19.30
N ALA A 71 6.13 3.02 19.81
CA ALA A 71 4.89 2.85 19.04
C ALA A 71 4.80 3.84 17.87
N VAL A 72 5.21 5.10 18.06
CA VAL A 72 5.27 6.09 16.97
C VAL A 72 6.32 5.69 15.94
N ALA A 73 7.51 5.27 16.36
CA ALA A 73 8.55 4.78 15.44
C ALA A 73 8.06 3.57 14.63
N GLY A 74 7.39 2.62 15.28
CA GLY A 74 6.77 1.47 14.63
C GLY A 74 5.66 1.87 13.64
N ALA A 75 4.82 2.83 13.99
CA ALA A 75 3.77 3.36 13.13
C ALA A 75 4.36 4.03 11.87
N MET A 76 5.42 4.82 12.03
CA MET A 76 6.13 5.44 10.90
C MET A 76 6.68 4.40 9.93
N ILE A 77 7.30 3.33 10.43
CA ILE A 77 7.81 2.25 9.60
C ILE A 77 6.68 1.46 8.93
N SER A 78 5.60 1.15 9.65
CA SER A 78 4.55 0.29 9.13
C SER A 78 3.61 0.98 8.14
N ASN A 79 3.50 2.32 8.21
CA ASN A 79 2.57 3.08 7.36
C ASN A 79 3.26 3.90 6.26
N TYR A 80 4.36 4.60 6.60
CA TYR A 80 4.95 5.58 5.68
C TYR A 80 6.06 5.03 4.78
N ILE A 81 6.37 3.74 4.89
CA ILE A 81 7.31 3.10 3.96
C ILE A 81 6.73 3.19 2.54
N ASN A 82 7.53 3.65 1.59
CA ASN A 82 7.12 3.83 0.19
C ASN A 82 5.82 4.66 0.01
N ALA A 83 5.59 5.63 0.89
CA ALA A 83 4.38 6.46 0.92
C ALA A 83 3.07 5.63 1.00
N ASP A 84 3.03 4.63 1.86
CA ASP A 84 1.91 3.68 2.07
C ASP A 84 1.57 2.80 0.84
N GLN A 85 2.35 2.86 -0.23
CA GLN A 85 2.10 2.07 -1.45
C GLN A 85 2.64 0.64 -1.32
N THR A 86 2.23 -0.07 -0.26
CA THR A 86 2.72 -1.42 0.07
C THR A 86 1.57 -2.29 0.61
N CYS A 87 1.52 -3.55 0.17
CA CYS A 87 0.45 -4.48 0.56
C CYS A 87 0.41 -4.80 2.08
N VAL A 88 1.49 -4.55 2.81
CA VAL A 88 1.63 -4.82 4.25
C VAL A 88 1.48 -3.57 5.13
N CYS A 89 1.28 -2.40 4.54
CA CYS A 89 1.14 -1.15 5.31
C CYS A 89 -0.08 -1.18 6.22
N ALA A 90 0.11 -0.64 7.44
CA ALA A 90 -0.93 -0.52 8.44
C ALA A 90 -1.54 0.89 8.38
N ASN A 91 -2.59 1.06 7.59
CA ASN A 91 -3.26 2.34 7.34
C ASN A 91 -4.47 2.61 8.25
N ARG A 92 -4.70 1.76 9.25
CA ARG A 92 -5.74 1.92 10.27
C ARG A 92 -5.11 1.81 11.65
N MET A 93 -5.01 2.95 12.35
CA MET A 93 -4.41 3.01 13.68
C MET A 93 -5.50 3.04 14.75
N TYR A 94 -5.48 2.09 15.66
CA TYR A 94 -6.38 1.99 16.81
C TYR A 94 -5.57 2.21 18.07
N VAL A 95 -5.82 3.31 18.76
CA VAL A 95 -5.06 3.72 19.93
C VAL A 95 -6.03 3.80 21.11
N GLN A 96 -5.68 3.22 22.27
CA GLN A 96 -6.48 3.33 23.46
C GLN A 96 -6.63 4.80 23.90
N GLU A 97 -7.79 5.13 24.44
CA GLU A 97 -8.21 6.50 24.75
C GLU A 97 -7.22 7.25 25.64
N ASN A 98 -6.67 6.59 26.65
CA ASN A 98 -5.78 7.23 27.63
C ASN A 98 -4.47 7.77 27.04
N ILE A 99 -4.00 7.21 25.92
CA ILE A 99 -2.75 7.59 25.26
C ILE A 99 -2.97 8.22 23.87
N TYR A 100 -4.22 8.31 23.42
CA TYR A 100 -4.57 8.76 22.08
C TYR A 100 -4.01 10.15 21.76
N GLU A 101 -4.19 11.11 22.66
CA GLU A 101 -3.76 12.50 22.43
C GLU A 101 -2.24 12.60 22.30
N GLU A 102 -1.49 11.93 23.19
CA GLU A 102 -0.02 11.95 23.15
C GLU A 102 0.50 11.25 21.91
N PHE A 103 0.00 10.04 21.60
CA PHE A 103 0.39 9.30 20.42
C PHE A 103 0.10 10.07 19.14
N SER A 104 -1.13 10.61 18.99
CA SER A 104 -1.54 11.35 17.80
C SER A 104 -0.69 12.60 17.56
N LYS A 105 -0.37 13.35 18.63
CA LYS A 105 0.51 14.51 18.55
C LYS A 105 1.91 14.13 18.09
N LYS A 106 2.52 13.13 18.72
CA LYS A 106 3.87 12.67 18.37
C LYS A 106 3.94 12.12 16.94
N LEU A 107 2.93 11.37 16.53
CA LEU A 107 2.84 10.85 15.15
C LEU A 107 2.71 12.00 14.15
N ALA A 108 1.86 12.99 14.41
CA ALA A 108 1.73 14.17 13.56
C ALA A 108 3.03 14.98 13.47
N GLU A 109 3.80 15.10 14.57
CA GLU A 109 5.12 15.73 14.55
C GLU A 109 6.11 14.94 13.71
N ALA A 110 6.13 13.61 13.84
CA ALA A 110 7.00 12.73 13.06
C ALA A 110 6.69 12.78 11.55
N THR A 111 5.41 12.81 11.19
CA THR A 111 4.99 12.93 9.76
C THR A 111 5.33 14.28 9.17
N ARG A 112 5.18 15.40 9.92
CA ARG A 112 5.62 16.72 9.45
C ARG A 112 7.13 16.84 9.23
N ALA A 113 7.92 16.05 9.94
CA ALA A 113 9.36 16.01 9.77
C ALA A 113 9.82 15.24 8.52
N MET A 114 8.93 14.50 7.86
CA MET A 114 9.25 13.79 6.63
C MET A 114 9.56 14.76 5.49
N LYS A 115 10.61 14.44 4.73
CA LYS A 115 10.97 15.20 3.53
C LYS A 115 10.60 14.41 2.28
N VAL A 116 9.60 14.91 1.55
CA VAL A 116 9.20 14.35 0.27
C VAL A 116 10.06 14.92 -0.85
N GLY A 117 10.57 14.09 -1.73
CA GLY A 117 11.39 14.55 -2.85
C GLY A 117 12.02 13.43 -3.67
N ASN A 118 13.05 13.80 -4.45
CA ASN A 118 13.82 12.83 -5.20
C ASN A 118 14.71 12.01 -4.24
N GLY A 119 14.63 10.68 -4.30
CA GLY A 119 15.37 9.78 -3.42
C GLY A 119 16.90 9.83 -3.55
N PHE A 120 17.45 10.56 -4.52
CA PHE A 120 18.88 10.85 -4.65
C PHE A 120 19.31 12.13 -3.91
N ASP A 121 18.38 12.92 -3.39
CA ASP A 121 18.67 14.15 -2.67
C ASP A 121 18.88 13.85 -1.18
N ASP A 122 19.80 14.59 -0.56
CA ASP A 122 20.13 14.41 0.85
C ASP A 122 18.93 14.69 1.77
N GLY A 123 18.71 13.78 2.70
CA GLY A 123 17.67 13.87 3.71
C GLY A 123 16.24 13.62 3.23
N VAL A 124 16.04 13.24 1.97
CA VAL A 124 14.73 12.79 1.48
C VAL A 124 14.39 11.44 2.12
N THR A 125 13.20 11.35 2.69
CA THR A 125 12.72 10.14 3.40
C THR A 125 11.64 9.39 2.65
N THR A 126 10.95 10.07 1.74
CA THR A 126 9.87 9.44 0.94
C THR A 126 9.80 10.05 -0.46
N GLY A 127 9.43 9.22 -1.44
CA GLY A 127 9.23 9.64 -2.82
C GLY A 127 7.78 10.07 -3.11
N PRO A 128 7.48 10.45 -4.36
CA PRO A 128 6.12 10.76 -4.79
C PRO A 128 5.26 9.48 -4.88
N LEU A 129 3.95 9.68 -4.97
CA LEU A 129 3.04 8.63 -5.39
C LEU A 129 3.31 8.20 -6.84
N ILE A 130 2.88 7.00 -7.20
CA ILE A 130 3.20 6.37 -8.49
C ILE A 130 2.72 7.20 -9.70
N ASP A 131 1.55 7.82 -9.60
CA ASP A 131 0.96 8.61 -10.67
C ASP A 131 -0.08 9.61 -10.14
N GLN A 132 -0.61 10.42 -11.06
CA GLN A 132 -1.63 11.42 -10.76
C GLN A 132 -2.94 10.80 -10.25
N GLN A 133 -3.33 9.63 -10.74
CA GLN A 133 -4.55 8.95 -10.31
C GLN A 133 -4.47 8.51 -8.84
N ALA A 134 -3.28 8.08 -8.40
CA ALA A 134 -3.06 7.75 -7.00
C ALA A 134 -3.17 8.98 -6.09
N LEU A 135 -2.65 10.14 -6.53
CA LEU A 135 -2.80 11.40 -5.80
C LEU A 135 -4.27 11.80 -5.66
N GLU A 136 -5.01 11.83 -6.77
CA GLU A 136 -6.44 12.16 -6.78
C GLU A 136 -7.25 11.22 -5.86
N LYS A 137 -6.87 9.94 -5.81
CA LYS A 137 -7.54 8.97 -4.91
C LYS A 137 -7.27 9.26 -3.44
N VAL A 138 -6.05 9.67 -3.07
CA VAL A 138 -5.72 10.07 -1.70
C VAL A 138 -6.49 11.33 -1.32
N GLU A 139 -6.53 12.34 -2.19
CA GLU A 139 -7.28 13.58 -1.98
C GLU A 139 -8.77 13.30 -1.78
N GLU A 140 -9.39 12.46 -2.64
CA GLU A 140 -10.78 12.02 -2.48
C GLU A 140 -11.05 11.38 -1.11
N HIS A 141 -10.15 10.51 -0.63
CA HIS A 141 -10.31 9.87 0.67
C HIS A 141 -10.21 10.87 1.83
N ILE A 142 -9.29 11.84 1.75
CA ILE A 142 -9.14 12.88 2.76
C ILE A 142 -10.40 13.76 2.80
N GLU A 143 -10.89 14.22 1.64
CA GLU A 143 -12.10 15.03 1.53
C GLU A 143 -13.32 14.29 2.07
N ASP A 144 -13.49 13.00 1.72
CA ASP A 144 -14.57 12.16 2.24
C ASP A 144 -14.51 12.03 3.76
N ALA A 145 -13.33 11.78 4.34
CA ALA A 145 -13.15 11.68 5.78
C ALA A 145 -13.48 13.00 6.49
N VAL A 146 -12.99 14.14 5.99
CA VAL A 146 -13.27 15.47 6.54
C VAL A 146 -14.75 15.80 6.45
N SER A 147 -15.41 15.47 5.33
CA SER A 147 -16.86 15.69 5.17
C SER A 147 -17.70 14.90 6.16
N LYS A 148 -17.16 13.80 6.69
CA LYS A 148 -17.77 12.96 7.72
C LYS A 148 -17.36 13.31 9.15
N GLY A 149 -16.63 14.42 9.34
CA GLY A 149 -16.26 14.95 10.65
C GLY A 149 -14.87 14.55 11.16
N ALA A 150 -14.01 13.98 10.32
CA ALA A 150 -12.63 13.75 10.68
C ALA A 150 -11.83 15.05 10.75
N SER A 151 -10.80 15.07 11.59
CA SER A 151 -9.85 16.19 11.73
C SER A 151 -8.50 15.82 11.14
N ILE A 152 -7.91 16.76 10.40
CA ILE A 152 -6.53 16.63 9.90
C ILE A 152 -5.58 17.10 10.99
N LEU A 153 -4.60 16.27 11.35
CA LEU A 153 -3.63 16.57 12.41
C LEU A 153 -2.25 16.98 11.87
N SER A 154 -1.91 16.66 10.61
CA SER A 154 -0.61 17.00 9.99
C SER A 154 -0.76 17.45 8.55
#